data_3f41b175c394afbd11f37a4d57b1c825
#
_entry.id   3f41b175c394afbd11f37a4d57b1c825
#
_cell.length_a   1.000
_cell.length_b   1.000
_cell.length_c   1.000
_cell.angle_alpha   90.00
_cell.angle_beta   90.00
_cell.angle_gamma   90.00
#
_symmetry.space_group_name_H-M   'P 1'
#
loop_
_entity.id
_entity.type
_entity.pdbx_description
1 polymer ?
#
loop_
_entity_poly.entity_id
_entity_poly.type
_entity_poly.pdbx_seq_one_letter_code
_entity_poly.pdbx_strand_id
1 'polypeptide(L)'
;MEKYPTRSKPDSATFAIPRRRLLGFGTVGLLAAAMPSLVGIGTAIAKPTPADERRLKQLVDEAHSRFATVGDGKNADYIPYLASVPSHLFGIAISTPDGKVIEAGDTTYAFAIESVAKVFTLALVMRESGPDIVKQKLGTNATGLPFNSVIALELHQDDPLSPLVNAGAMATVSLVNAANAEDHWRKISDNMNGFADADLPLNQAVYKSESDTNQHNRAIAYLLQTGNHMYSDAMEACDIYTRECSIGITTRDLAVMAGTLANGGVNPISGKRLLDKAYVPKILAEMAVEGLYDTSGTWQYDVGLPAKSGVGGGIMAVSPGNWSIAAFSPPLDAAGNSVRAQLAIAWIADQLKANIYAE
;
A
#
# COMPACT_ATOMS: atom_id res chain seq x y z
N MET A 1 44.71 15.98 -8.34
CA MET A 1 43.47 16.12 -7.56
C MET A 1 42.76 17.37 -8.04
N GLU A 2 41.97 17.27 -9.10
CA GLU A 2 41.18 18.39 -9.62
C GLU A 2 39.83 18.40 -8.93
N LYS A 3 39.48 19.57 -8.36
CA LYS A 3 38.22 19.78 -7.66
C LYS A 3 37.09 19.96 -8.70
N TYR A 4 36.09 19.11 -8.66
CA TYR A 4 34.84 19.30 -9.40
C TYR A 4 34.09 20.55 -8.90
N PRO A 5 33.52 21.36 -9.79
CA PRO A 5 32.76 22.54 -9.40
C PRO A 5 31.41 22.13 -8.80
N THR A 6 31.11 22.70 -7.64
CA THR A 6 29.79 22.59 -6.98
C THR A 6 28.72 23.27 -7.85
N ARG A 7 27.76 22.48 -8.36
CA ARG A 7 26.56 23.03 -8.99
C ARG A 7 25.62 23.57 -7.90
N SER A 8 25.26 24.84 -8.04
CA SER A 8 24.21 25.48 -7.25
C SER A 8 22.86 24.78 -7.48
N LYS A 9 22.10 24.55 -6.40
CA LYS A 9 20.72 24.03 -6.45
C LYS A 9 19.88 24.94 -7.33
N PRO A 10 19.01 24.40 -8.23
CA PRO A 10 17.99 25.19 -8.87
C PRO A 10 16.94 25.61 -7.83
N ASP A 11 16.57 26.88 -7.84
CA ASP A 11 15.52 27.44 -7.01
C ASP A 11 14.21 26.68 -7.24
N SER A 12 13.57 26.30 -6.16
CA SER A 12 12.23 25.72 -6.16
C SER A 12 11.24 26.72 -6.75
N ALA A 13 10.87 26.53 -8.02
CA ALA A 13 9.81 27.27 -8.66
C ALA A 13 8.46 26.91 -7.99
N THR A 14 8.04 27.76 -7.07
CA THR A 14 6.69 27.72 -6.51
C THR A 14 5.71 28.09 -7.63
N PHE A 15 4.92 27.14 -8.10
CA PHE A 15 3.81 27.42 -9.00
C PHE A 15 2.75 28.25 -8.26
N ALA A 16 2.83 29.57 -8.37
CA ALA A 16 1.81 30.49 -7.90
C ALA A 16 0.77 30.69 -9.01
N ILE A 17 -0.45 30.25 -8.78
CA ILE A 17 -1.60 30.55 -9.66
C ILE A 17 -1.92 32.04 -9.49
N PRO A 18 -1.90 32.87 -10.54
CA PRO A 18 -2.18 34.30 -10.42
C PRO A 18 -3.67 34.52 -10.10
N ARG A 19 -3.95 35.14 -8.95
CA ARG A 19 -5.28 35.68 -8.64
C ARG A 19 -5.55 36.89 -9.52
N ARG A 20 -6.44 36.74 -10.50
CA ARG A 20 -6.99 37.89 -11.23
C ARG A 20 -7.81 38.76 -10.27
N ARG A 21 -7.34 40.00 -10.06
CA ARG A 21 -8.14 41.05 -9.46
C ARG A 21 -9.18 41.52 -10.49
N LEU A 22 -10.47 41.35 -10.15
CA LEU A 22 -11.54 42.12 -10.79
C LEU A 22 -11.90 43.28 -9.84
N LEU A 23 -11.54 44.48 -10.26
CA LEU A 23 -12.12 45.72 -9.74
C LEU A 23 -13.38 46.03 -10.54
N GLY A 24 -14.52 46.16 -9.88
CA GLY A 24 -15.76 46.65 -10.46
C GLY A 24 -16.62 47.26 -9.38
N PHE A 25 -16.74 48.58 -9.37
CA PHE A 25 -17.61 49.38 -8.51
C PHE A 25 -19.09 49.14 -8.82
N GLY A 26 -19.93 49.06 -7.79
CA GLY A 26 -21.39 49.07 -7.92
C GLY A 26 -22.07 48.93 -6.57
N THR A 27 -22.39 50.07 -5.96
CA THR A 27 -23.29 50.15 -4.79
C THR A 27 -24.75 49.91 -5.20
N VAL A 28 -25.47 48.94 -4.62
CA VAL A 28 -26.93 48.96 -4.42
C VAL A 28 -27.34 47.99 -3.30
N GLY A 29 -28.05 48.50 -2.30
CA GLY A 29 -29.20 47.91 -1.63
C GLY A 29 -29.04 46.66 -0.78
N LEU A 30 -29.09 46.87 0.58
CA LEU A 30 -29.40 45.80 1.54
C LEU A 30 -30.79 45.17 1.26
N LEU A 31 -30.82 43.89 0.99
CA LEU A 31 -31.93 43.00 1.25
C LEU A 31 -31.40 41.78 1.97
N ALA A 32 -31.69 41.69 3.26
CA ALA A 32 -31.38 40.52 4.07
C ALA A 32 -32.33 39.39 3.68
N ALA A 33 -31.90 38.52 2.79
CA ALA A 33 -32.55 37.22 2.57
C ALA A 33 -31.87 36.19 3.45
N ALA A 34 -32.64 35.62 4.38
CA ALA A 34 -32.24 34.49 5.20
C ALA A 34 -31.85 33.32 4.29
N MET A 35 -30.55 33.00 4.24
CA MET A 35 -30.07 31.76 3.60
C MET A 35 -30.44 30.57 4.50
N PRO A 36 -31.13 29.55 3.96
CA PRO A 36 -31.30 28.32 4.71
C PRO A 36 -29.91 27.69 4.89
N SER A 37 -29.62 27.31 6.13
CA SER A 37 -28.42 26.52 6.48
C SER A 37 -28.38 25.30 5.58
N LEU A 38 -27.40 25.23 4.66
CA LEU A 38 -27.04 23.99 3.99
C LEU A 38 -26.50 23.03 5.06
N VAL A 39 -27.43 22.27 5.64
CA VAL A 39 -27.07 21.03 6.36
C VAL A 39 -26.27 20.20 5.38
N GLY A 40 -24.97 20.03 5.66
CA GLY A 40 -24.11 19.16 4.87
C GLY A 40 -24.75 17.78 4.80
N ILE A 41 -25.27 17.44 3.63
CA ILE A 41 -25.66 16.07 3.30
C ILE A 41 -24.35 15.30 3.24
N GLY A 42 -23.91 14.78 4.39
CA GLY A 42 -22.91 13.73 4.40
C GLY A 42 -23.49 12.60 3.54
N THR A 43 -22.91 12.35 2.38
CA THR A 43 -23.22 11.16 1.59
C THR A 43 -22.91 9.97 2.49
N ALA A 44 -23.94 9.45 3.15
CA ALA A 44 -23.87 8.17 3.83
C ALA A 44 -23.50 7.16 2.75
N ILE A 45 -22.34 6.52 2.89
CA ILE A 45 -21.94 5.39 2.05
C ILE A 45 -23.10 4.39 2.16
N ALA A 46 -23.79 4.14 1.06
CA ALA A 46 -24.92 3.22 1.05
C ALA A 46 -24.39 1.84 1.45
N LYS A 47 -24.98 1.25 2.51
CA LYS A 47 -24.63 -0.13 2.88
C LYS A 47 -24.99 -1.05 1.73
N PRO A 48 -24.12 -2.03 1.38
CA PRO A 48 -24.43 -3.00 0.35
C PRO A 48 -25.79 -3.65 0.61
N THR A 49 -26.61 -3.76 -0.42
CA THR A 49 -27.88 -4.47 -0.33
C THR A 49 -27.64 -5.98 -0.42
N PRO A 50 -28.56 -6.84 0.05
CA PRO A 50 -28.44 -8.30 -0.12
C PRO A 50 -28.30 -8.74 -1.59
N ALA A 51 -28.79 -7.95 -2.53
CA ALA A 51 -28.58 -8.17 -3.96
C ALA A 51 -27.13 -7.92 -4.38
N ASP A 52 -26.51 -6.87 -3.81
CA ASP A 52 -25.11 -6.53 -4.09
C ASP A 52 -24.17 -7.59 -3.54
N GLU A 53 -24.44 -8.12 -2.34
CA GLU A 53 -23.66 -9.21 -1.75
C GLU A 53 -23.71 -10.50 -2.59
N ARG A 54 -24.89 -10.86 -3.07
CA ARG A 54 -25.01 -12.03 -3.97
C ARG A 54 -24.23 -11.84 -5.25
N ARG A 55 -24.24 -10.62 -5.80
CA ARG A 55 -23.45 -10.27 -6.98
C ARG A 55 -21.96 -10.37 -6.72
N LEU A 56 -21.48 -9.81 -5.60
CA LEU A 56 -20.09 -9.92 -5.19
C LEU A 56 -19.67 -11.38 -5.00
N LYS A 57 -20.49 -12.20 -4.32
CA LYS A 57 -20.20 -13.64 -4.15
C LYS A 57 -20.11 -14.37 -5.49
N GLN A 58 -21.03 -14.11 -6.38
CA GLN A 58 -21.02 -14.69 -7.72
C GLN A 58 -19.72 -14.32 -8.48
N LEU A 59 -19.31 -13.05 -8.42
CA LEU A 59 -18.10 -12.59 -9.10
C LEU A 59 -16.83 -13.21 -8.50
N VAL A 60 -16.76 -13.32 -7.18
CA VAL A 60 -15.61 -13.94 -6.49
C VAL A 60 -15.50 -15.43 -6.85
N ASP A 61 -16.61 -16.17 -6.86
CA ASP A 61 -16.64 -17.59 -7.24
C ASP A 61 -16.30 -17.79 -8.73
N GLU A 62 -16.82 -16.93 -9.60
CA GLU A 62 -16.54 -16.99 -11.03
C GLU A 62 -15.07 -16.65 -11.32
N ALA A 63 -14.51 -15.62 -10.70
CA ALA A 63 -13.10 -15.28 -10.84
C ALA A 63 -12.19 -16.41 -10.36
N HIS A 64 -12.50 -16.99 -9.20
CA HIS A 64 -11.73 -18.13 -8.68
C HIS A 64 -11.77 -19.31 -9.67
N SER A 65 -12.95 -19.71 -10.12
CA SER A 65 -13.12 -20.81 -11.08
C SER A 65 -12.40 -20.55 -12.41
N ARG A 66 -12.44 -19.30 -12.88
CA ARG A 66 -11.86 -18.88 -14.15
C ARG A 66 -10.33 -18.90 -14.16
N PHE A 67 -9.71 -18.51 -13.07
CA PHE A 67 -8.26 -18.31 -13.02
C PHE A 67 -7.50 -19.36 -12.22
N ALA A 68 -8.17 -20.29 -11.52
CA ALA A 68 -7.54 -21.33 -10.71
C ALA A 68 -6.56 -22.23 -11.48
N THR A 69 -6.81 -22.45 -12.78
CA THR A 69 -6.00 -23.30 -13.64
C THR A 69 -4.90 -22.57 -14.42
N VAL A 70 -4.78 -21.25 -14.27
CA VAL A 70 -3.71 -20.48 -14.92
C VAL A 70 -2.37 -20.90 -14.30
N GLY A 71 -1.46 -21.39 -15.14
CA GLY A 71 -0.18 -21.96 -14.72
C GLY A 71 1.03 -21.05 -14.95
N ASP A 72 0.81 -19.81 -15.40
CA ASP A 72 1.87 -18.87 -15.69
C ASP A 72 2.54 -18.35 -14.40
N GLY A 73 3.82 -17.94 -14.55
CA GLY A 73 4.62 -17.42 -13.46
C GLY A 73 5.36 -18.51 -12.68
N LYS A 74 6.12 -18.09 -11.68
CA LYS A 74 6.81 -18.98 -10.73
C LYS A 74 6.89 -18.32 -9.36
N ASN A 75 7.03 -19.12 -8.31
CA ASN A 75 7.24 -18.62 -6.95
C ASN A 75 8.54 -17.81 -6.86
N ALA A 76 8.62 -16.88 -5.89
CA ALA A 76 9.86 -16.17 -5.57
C ALA A 76 10.95 -17.17 -5.14
N ASP A 77 11.88 -17.48 -6.04
CA ASP A 77 12.90 -18.54 -5.84
C ASP A 77 14.14 -18.06 -5.10
N TYR A 78 14.31 -16.75 -4.97
CA TYR A 78 15.41 -16.13 -4.22
C TYR A 78 15.19 -16.10 -2.70
N ILE A 79 13.98 -16.43 -2.21
CA ILE A 79 13.67 -16.67 -0.81
C ILE A 79 13.28 -18.16 -0.67
N PRO A 80 14.15 -19.01 -0.11
CA PRO A 80 13.94 -20.48 -0.10
C PRO A 80 12.61 -20.93 0.47
N TYR A 81 12.09 -20.23 1.50
CA TYR A 81 10.76 -20.54 2.05
C TYR A 81 9.66 -20.31 1.01
N LEU A 82 9.64 -19.16 0.34
CA LEU A 82 8.63 -18.82 -0.66
C LEU A 82 8.69 -19.75 -1.87
N ALA A 83 9.88 -20.19 -2.26
CA ALA A 83 10.05 -21.17 -3.32
C ALA A 83 9.33 -22.50 -3.03
N SER A 84 9.20 -22.86 -1.74
CA SER A 84 8.58 -24.12 -1.31
C SER A 84 7.06 -24.07 -1.13
N VAL A 85 6.45 -22.89 -1.19
CA VAL A 85 4.99 -22.74 -1.04
C VAL A 85 4.27 -23.42 -2.20
N PRO A 86 3.19 -24.20 -1.97
CA PRO A 86 2.47 -24.88 -3.03
C PRO A 86 1.91 -23.93 -4.08
N SER A 87 2.39 -24.02 -5.32
CA SER A 87 2.06 -23.07 -6.40
C SER A 87 0.58 -23.10 -6.85
N HIS A 88 -0.19 -24.15 -6.49
CA HIS A 88 -1.59 -24.26 -6.85
C HIS A 88 -2.53 -23.45 -5.96
N LEU A 89 -2.07 -22.97 -4.81
CA LEU A 89 -2.88 -22.17 -3.89
C LEU A 89 -3.41 -20.90 -4.56
N PHE A 90 -4.71 -20.64 -4.33
CA PHE A 90 -5.37 -19.46 -4.83
C PHE A 90 -6.58 -19.09 -3.97
N GLY A 91 -6.59 -17.88 -3.43
CA GLY A 91 -7.68 -17.34 -2.62
C GLY A 91 -8.03 -15.91 -3.06
N ILE A 92 -9.32 -15.56 -2.98
CA ILE A 92 -9.84 -14.21 -3.26
C ILE A 92 -10.78 -13.82 -2.12
N ALA A 93 -10.67 -12.59 -1.62
CA ALA A 93 -11.57 -12.04 -0.62
C ALA A 93 -11.90 -10.57 -0.92
N ILE A 94 -13.17 -10.19 -0.76
CA ILE A 94 -13.65 -8.80 -0.82
C ILE A 94 -14.13 -8.42 0.58
N SER A 95 -13.70 -7.26 1.09
CA SER A 95 -14.22 -6.67 2.31
C SER A 95 -15.05 -5.43 2.00
N THR A 96 -16.22 -5.33 2.61
CA THR A 96 -17.17 -4.21 2.43
C THR A 96 -17.15 -3.29 3.65
N PRO A 97 -17.57 -2.01 3.54
CA PRO A 97 -17.57 -1.06 4.65
C PRO A 97 -18.46 -1.44 5.84
N ASP A 98 -19.44 -2.33 5.64
CA ASP A 98 -20.30 -2.85 6.69
C ASP A 98 -19.75 -4.10 7.39
N GLY A 99 -18.49 -4.45 7.11
CA GLY A 99 -17.75 -5.51 7.80
C GLY A 99 -17.96 -6.92 7.25
N LYS A 100 -18.60 -7.07 6.09
CA LYS A 100 -18.72 -8.39 5.46
C LYS A 100 -17.47 -8.74 4.69
N VAL A 101 -17.11 -10.02 4.73
CA VAL A 101 -16.03 -10.58 3.94
C VAL A 101 -16.58 -11.70 3.06
N ILE A 102 -16.38 -11.57 1.75
CA ILE A 102 -16.89 -12.47 0.72
C ILE A 102 -15.69 -13.18 0.09
N GLU A 103 -15.67 -14.49 0.12
CA GLU A 103 -14.45 -15.29 -0.07
C GLU A 103 -14.66 -16.45 -1.04
N ALA A 104 -13.57 -16.85 -1.76
CA ALA A 104 -13.48 -18.09 -2.51
C ALA A 104 -12.04 -18.63 -2.52
N GLY A 105 -11.90 -19.96 -2.52
CA GLY A 105 -10.62 -20.66 -2.57
C GLY A 105 -9.88 -20.70 -1.24
N ASP A 106 -8.54 -20.67 -1.30
CA ASP A 106 -7.63 -20.89 -0.17
C ASP A 106 -7.48 -19.65 0.73
N THR A 107 -8.57 -19.00 1.12
CA THR A 107 -8.57 -17.71 1.81
C THR A 107 -8.07 -17.76 3.25
N THR A 108 -8.00 -18.95 3.85
CA THR A 108 -7.50 -19.18 5.21
C THR A 108 -6.05 -19.67 5.26
N TYR A 109 -5.43 -19.89 4.10
CA TYR A 109 -4.00 -20.22 4.05
C TYR A 109 -3.16 -19.02 4.50
N ALA A 110 -2.28 -19.26 5.48
CA ALA A 110 -1.38 -18.20 5.98
C ALA A 110 -0.14 -18.09 5.07
N PHE A 111 0.09 -16.90 4.54
CA PHE A 111 1.25 -16.57 3.70
C PHE A 111 1.98 -15.34 4.26
N ALA A 112 3.23 -15.12 3.85
CA ALA A 112 4.00 -13.94 4.26
C ALA A 112 3.45 -12.67 3.58
N ILE A 113 3.19 -11.64 4.37
CA ILE A 113 2.66 -10.34 3.87
C ILE A 113 3.61 -9.66 2.89
N GLU A 114 4.91 -9.81 3.10
CA GLU A 114 5.97 -9.23 2.26
C GLU A 114 5.80 -7.72 2.05
N SER A 115 6.06 -7.25 0.85
CA SER A 115 6.00 -5.82 0.51
C SER A 115 4.63 -5.15 0.68
N VAL A 116 3.56 -5.89 0.94
CA VAL A 116 2.27 -5.27 1.27
C VAL A 116 2.33 -4.58 2.64
N ALA A 117 3.18 -5.06 3.55
CA ALA A 117 3.44 -4.46 4.87
C ALA A 117 3.80 -2.96 4.81
N LYS A 118 4.55 -2.55 3.77
CA LYS A 118 5.01 -1.16 3.57
C LYS A 118 3.89 -0.13 3.67
N VAL A 119 2.69 -0.46 3.16
CA VAL A 119 1.52 0.43 3.19
C VAL A 119 1.07 0.72 4.62
N PHE A 120 1.11 -0.27 5.49
CA PHE A 120 0.63 -0.16 6.87
C PHE A 120 1.66 0.52 7.77
N THR A 121 2.96 0.29 7.55
CA THR A 121 4.02 1.04 8.23
C THR A 121 4.05 2.51 7.78
N LEU A 122 3.82 2.79 6.51
CA LEU A 122 3.61 4.16 6.02
C LEU A 122 2.40 4.83 6.70
N ALA A 123 1.28 4.11 6.87
CA ALA A 123 0.12 4.62 7.59
C ALA A 123 0.43 4.92 9.07
N LEU A 124 1.26 4.10 9.73
CA LEU A 124 1.72 4.35 11.09
C LEU A 124 2.53 5.65 11.18
N VAL A 125 3.52 5.81 10.30
CA VAL A 125 4.36 7.02 10.25
C VAL A 125 3.52 8.27 9.96
N MET A 126 2.56 8.21 9.02
CA MET A 126 1.66 9.32 8.78
C MET A 126 0.78 9.66 9.98
N ARG A 127 0.35 8.65 10.75
CA ARG A 127 -0.43 8.85 11.98
C ARG A 127 0.38 9.51 13.09
N GLU A 128 1.67 9.15 13.23
CA GLU A 128 2.57 9.68 14.26
C GLU A 128 3.11 11.07 13.91
N SER A 129 3.44 11.32 12.64
CA SER A 129 4.23 12.48 12.21
C SER A 129 3.54 13.35 11.16
N GLY A 130 2.34 12.98 10.73
CA GLY A 130 1.62 13.67 9.66
C GLY A 130 2.14 13.29 8.25
N PRO A 131 1.37 13.61 7.20
CA PRO A 131 1.68 13.17 5.84
C PRO A 131 2.82 13.95 5.17
N ASP A 132 3.16 15.14 5.65
CA ASP A 132 4.22 15.94 5.04
C ASP A 132 5.61 15.34 5.27
N ILE A 133 5.77 14.50 6.30
CA ILE A 133 7.00 13.75 6.58
C ILE A 133 7.40 12.87 5.38
N VAL A 134 6.43 12.33 4.66
CA VAL A 134 6.68 11.46 3.49
C VAL A 134 7.42 12.24 2.40
N LYS A 135 6.91 13.43 2.01
CA LYS A 135 7.58 14.28 1.03
C LYS A 135 8.95 14.76 1.47
N GLN A 136 9.10 15.04 2.78
CA GLN A 136 10.34 15.60 3.32
C GLN A 136 11.44 14.55 3.47
N LYS A 137 11.08 13.28 3.70
CA LYS A 137 12.00 12.25 4.17
C LYS A 137 12.07 11.02 3.27
N LEU A 138 11.04 10.74 2.49
CA LEU A 138 10.91 9.50 1.72
C LEU A 138 10.71 9.75 0.20
N GLY A 139 10.18 10.90 -0.18
CA GLY A 139 9.72 11.13 -1.55
C GLY A 139 8.33 10.56 -1.82
N THR A 140 7.78 10.88 -3.00
CA THR A 140 6.43 10.46 -3.45
C THR A 140 6.41 10.20 -4.95
N ASN A 141 7.55 9.80 -5.54
CA ASN A 141 7.71 9.59 -6.97
C ASN A 141 8.12 8.14 -7.24
N ALA A 142 7.70 7.61 -8.39
CA ALA A 142 8.20 6.32 -8.85
C ALA A 142 9.71 6.40 -9.11
N THR A 143 10.42 5.33 -8.77
CA THR A 143 11.86 5.23 -9.04
C THR A 143 12.16 4.97 -10.51
N GLY A 144 11.21 4.38 -11.24
CA GLY A 144 11.39 3.91 -12.62
C GLY A 144 12.37 2.74 -12.76
N LEU A 145 12.71 2.09 -11.64
CA LEU A 145 13.67 0.98 -11.54
C LEU A 145 13.08 -0.11 -10.63
N PRO A 146 13.63 -1.34 -10.67
CA PRO A 146 13.18 -2.42 -9.79
C PRO A 146 13.16 -2.03 -8.31
N PHE A 147 12.19 -2.54 -7.57
CA PHE A 147 11.89 -2.17 -6.17
C PHE A 147 13.07 -2.32 -5.17
N ASN A 148 14.10 -3.07 -5.53
CA ASN A 148 15.31 -3.30 -4.74
C ASN A 148 16.59 -2.72 -5.40
N SER A 149 16.45 -1.77 -6.32
CA SER A 149 17.56 -1.22 -7.10
C SER A 149 18.47 -0.35 -6.24
N VAL A 150 19.75 -0.73 -6.13
CA VAL A 150 20.82 0.10 -5.59
C VAL A 150 21.13 1.28 -6.53
N ILE A 151 21.04 1.05 -7.85
CA ILE A 151 21.26 2.10 -8.85
C ILE A 151 20.26 3.23 -8.70
N ALA A 152 19.02 2.95 -8.26
CA ALA A 152 18.03 4.00 -8.00
C ALA A 152 18.54 5.00 -6.96
N LEU A 153 19.14 4.54 -5.87
CA LEU A 153 19.73 5.40 -4.83
C LEU A 153 20.89 6.22 -5.39
N GLU A 154 21.83 5.60 -6.11
CA GLU A 154 22.98 6.30 -6.68
C GLU A 154 22.57 7.40 -7.67
N LEU A 155 21.57 7.15 -8.51
CA LEU A 155 21.05 8.13 -9.47
C LEU A 155 20.32 9.30 -8.79
N HIS A 156 19.77 9.10 -7.62
CA HIS A 156 18.97 10.08 -6.89
C HIS A 156 19.63 10.61 -5.62
N GLN A 157 20.97 10.52 -5.51
CA GLN A 157 21.76 11.05 -4.37
C GLN A 157 21.32 10.42 -3.04
N ASP A 158 21.11 9.12 -3.05
CA ASP A 158 20.64 8.29 -1.93
C ASP A 158 19.20 8.57 -1.45
N ASP A 159 18.44 9.43 -2.15
CA ASP A 159 17.02 9.68 -1.88
C ASP A 159 16.19 8.43 -2.29
N PRO A 160 15.39 7.85 -1.38
CA PRO A 160 14.61 6.65 -1.66
C PRO A 160 13.46 6.85 -2.66
N LEU A 161 13.02 8.08 -2.90
CA LEU A 161 11.95 8.54 -3.81
C LEU A 161 10.54 8.02 -3.52
N SER A 162 10.37 6.83 -3.00
CA SER A 162 9.05 6.22 -2.71
C SER A 162 9.10 5.36 -1.46
N PRO A 163 8.11 5.45 -0.55
CA PRO A 163 8.00 4.55 0.60
C PRO A 163 7.67 3.10 0.22
N LEU A 164 7.31 2.83 -1.03
CA LEU A 164 6.84 1.51 -1.47
C LEU A 164 7.90 0.66 -2.19
N VAL A 165 9.13 1.17 -2.33
CA VAL A 165 10.31 0.38 -2.69
C VAL A 165 11.11 0.01 -1.43
N ASN A 166 12.06 -0.95 -1.53
CA ASN A 166 12.77 -1.45 -0.34
C ASN A 166 13.54 -0.35 0.41
N ALA A 167 14.21 0.52 -0.33
CA ALA A 167 14.94 1.64 0.26
C ALA A 167 14.00 2.56 1.08
N GLY A 168 12.92 3.02 0.45
CA GLY A 168 11.96 3.87 1.15
C GLY A 168 11.20 3.18 2.27
N ALA A 169 10.96 1.86 2.17
CA ALA A 169 10.33 1.10 3.24
C ALA A 169 11.22 1.02 4.49
N MET A 170 12.52 0.72 4.32
CA MET A 170 13.47 0.74 5.45
C MET A 170 13.63 2.15 6.04
N ALA A 171 13.67 3.19 5.20
CA ALA A 171 13.63 4.57 5.66
C ALA A 171 12.32 4.88 6.42
N THR A 172 11.16 4.36 5.96
CA THR A 172 9.87 4.51 6.64
C THR A 172 9.87 3.82 8.01
N VAL A 173 10.35 2.57 8.07
CA VAL A 173 10.54 1.86 9.35
C VAL A 173 11.37 2.71 10.31
N SER A 174 12.50 3.25 9.85
CA SER A 174 13.39 4.06 10.70
C SER A 174 12.77 5.38 11.21
N LEU A 175 11.66 5.83 10.63
CA LEU A 175 10.89 7.01 11.07
C LEU A 175 9.89 6.71 12.20
N VAL A 176 9.59 5.45 12.47
CA VAL A 176 8.66 5.09 13.56
C VAL A 176 9.28 5.51 14.89
N ASN A 177 8.56 6.35 15.63
CA ASN A 177 9.05 6.84 16.92
C ASN A 177 9.00 5.72 17.97
N ALA A 178 10.15 5.22 18.40
CA ALA A 178 10.28 4.12 19.35
C ALA A 178 11.36 4.37 20.39
N ALA A 179 11.15 3.85 21.60
CA ALA A 179 12.11 3.98 22.71
C ALA A 179 13.31 3.02 22.57
N ASN A 180 13.12 1.89 21.91
CA ASN A 180 14.11 0.84 21.65
C ASN A 180 13.58 -0.12 20.59
N ALA A 181 14.40 -1.10 20.17
CA ALA A 181 14.08 -2.08 19.14
C ALA A 181 12.80 -2.92 19.42
N GLU A 182 12.57 -3.29 20.69
CA GLU A 182 11.37 -4.05 21.07
C GLU A 182 10.10 -3.19 20.96
N ASP A 183 10.14 -1.95 21.42
CA ASP A 183 9.04 -0.99 21.27
C ASP A 183 8.79 -0.68 19.79
N HIS A 184 9.84 -0.58 18.99
CA HIS A 184 9.78 -0.36 17.55
C HIS A 184 9.02 -1.48 16.84
N TRP A 185 9.45 -2.72 17.06
CA TRP A 185 8.76 -3.90 16.52
C TRP A 185 7.31 -3.98 17.00
N ARG A 186 7.09 -3.81 18.32
CA ARG A 186 5.75 -3.86 18.90
C ARG A 186 4.79 -2.85 18.26
N LYS A 187 5.21 -1.61 18.04
CA LYS A 187 4.37 -0.59 17.41
C LYS A 187 3.95 -0.94 15.99
N ILE A 188 4.87 -1.51 15.20
CA ILE A 188 4.60 -1.94 13.83
C ILE A 188 3.65 -3.14 13.84
N SER A 189 3.92 -4.16 14.66
CA SER A 189 3.05 -5.35 14.75
C SER A 189 1.65 -5.01 15.28
N ASP A 190 1.55 -4.20 16.34
CA ASP A 190 0.27 -3.73 16.90
C ASP A 190 -0.55 -2.93 15.86
N ASN A 191 0.14 -2.12 15.04
CA ASN A 191 -0.52 -1.39 13.97
C ASN A 191 -1.10 -2.34 12.91
N MET A 192 -0.35 -3.35 12.49
CA MET A 192 -0.83 -4.35 11.51
C MET A 192 -1.97 -5.19 12.08
N ASN A 193 -1.85 -5.62 13.34
CA ASN A 193 -2.94 -6.29 14.07
C ASN A 193 -4.21 -5.46 14.09
N GLY A 194 -4.07 -4.15 14.34
CA GLY A 194 -5.20 -3.22 14.28
C GLY A 194 -5.87 -3.14 12.92
N PHE A 195 -5.08 -3.13 11.83
CA PHE A 195 -5.62 -3.11 10.47
C PHE A 195 -6.31 -4.42 10.09
N ALA A 196 -5.82 -5.57 10.56
CA ALA A 196 -6.43 -6.89 10.33
C ALA A 196 -7.61 -7.18 11.27
N ASP A 197 -7.70 -6.47 12.40
CA ASP A 197 -8.56 -6.83 13.56
C ASP A 197 -8.30 -8.28 14.03
N ALA A 198 -7.02 -8.69 14.04
CA ALA A 198 -6.55 -10.02 14.38
C ALA A 198 -5.11 -9.98 14.92
N ASP A 199 -4.72 -10.99 15.70
CA ASP A 199 -3.34 -11.19 16.10
C ASP A 199 -2.57 -11.90 14.97
N LEU A 200 -1.70 -11.17 14.29
CA LEU A 200 -0.92 -11.67 13.17
C LEU A 200 0.45 -12.20 13.67
N PRO A 201 0.74 -13.49 13.50
CA PRO A 201 1.99 -14.07 14.00
C PRO A 201 3.18 -13.70 13.10
N LEU A 202 4.34 -13.46 13.70
CA LEU A 202 5.59 -13.51 12.97
C LEU A 202 5.87 -14.95 12.53
N ASN A 203 5.96 -15.19 11.22
CA ASN A 203 6.35 -16.50 10.68
C ASN A 203 7.88 -16.64 10.82
N GLN A 204 8.31 -17.34 11.85
CA GLN A 204 9.73 -17.55 12.16
C GLN A 204 10.53 -18.22 11.03
N ALA A 205 9.88 -19.09 10.25
CA ALA A 205 10.56 -19.78 9.15
C ALA A 205 10.80 -18.84 7.96
N VAL A 206 9.86 -17.96 7.66
CA VAL A 206 10.03 -16.88 6.67
C VAL A 206 11.11 -15.92 7.14
N TYR A 207 10.98 -15.39 8.36
CA TYR A 207 11.93 -14.44 8.93
C TYR A 207 13.37 -14.97 8.90
N LYS A 208 13.56 -16.25 9.29
CA LYS A 208 14.88 -16.87 9.20
C LYS A 208 15.38 -16.97 7.76
N SER A 209 14.52 -17.41 6.85
CA SER A 209 14.86 -17.57 5.42
C SER A 209 15.28 -16.26 4.78
N GLU A 210 14.53 -15.17 5.06
CA GLU A 210 14.86 -13.84 4.57
C GLU A 210 16.12 -13.27 5.24
N SER A 211 16.26 -13.39 6.57
CA SER A 211 17.42 -12.90 7.32
C SER A 211 18.74 -13.53 6.84
N ASP A 212 18.71 -14.82 6.47
CA ASP A 212 19.87 -15.54 5.96
C ASP A 212 20.29 -15.07 4.54
N THR A 213 19.37 -14.46 3.77
CA THR A 213 19.57 -14.01 2.37
C THR A 213 19.51 -12.48 2.20
N ASN A 214 19.54 -11.72 3.29
CA ASN A 214 19.23 -10.29 3.34
C ASN A 214 20.40 -9.34 3.06
N GLN A 215 21.50 -9.81 2.47
CA GLN A 215 22.70 -9.00 2.25
C GLN A 215 22.43 -7.77 1.37
N HIS A 216 21.52 -7.92 0.40
CA HIS A 216 21.16 -6.82 -0.51
C HIS A 216 20.46 -5.67 0.22
N ASN A 217 19.44 -5.97 1.05
CA ASN A 217 18.75 -4.94 1.84
C ASN A 217 19.69 -4.30 2.89
N ARG A 218 20.62 -5.07 3.48
CA ARG A 218 21.64 -4.51 4.37
C ARG A 218 22.53 -3.51 3.65
N ALA A 219 22.93 -3.80 2.40
CA ALA A 219 23.69 -2.86 1.58
C ALA A 219 22.89 -1.59 1.29
N ILE A 220 21.62 -1.70 0.94
CA ILE A 220 20.71 -0.56 0.75
C ILE A 220 20.60 0.27 2.04
N ALA A 221 20.45 -0.38 3.20
CA ALA A 221 20.36 0.32 4.50
C ALA A 221 21.64 1.14 4.81
N TYR A 222 22.82 0.61 4.51
CA TYR A 222 24.07 1.37 4.65
C TYR A 222 24.19 2.54 3.67
N LEU A 223 23.72 2.40 2.43
CA LEU A 223 23.68 3.51 1.47
C LEU A 223 22.74 4.62 1.96
N LEU A 224 21.53 4.26 2.41
CA LEU A 224 20.60 5.21 3.01
C LEU A 224 21.18 5.94 4.23
N GLN A 225 21.93 5.22 5.09
CA GLN A 225 22.63 5.82 6.22
C GLN A 225 23.68 6.84 5.76
N THR A 226 24.43 6.52 4.70
CA THR A 226 25.43 7.41 4.10
C THR A 226 24.78 8.69 3.55
N GLY A 227 23.59 8.54 2.92
CA GLY A 227 22.78 9.65 2.40
C GLY A 227 22.00 10.43 3.47
N ASN A 228 22.05 10.05 4.74
CA ASN A 228 21.25 10.59 5.85
C ASN A 228 19.73 10.36 5.69
N HIS A 229 19.34 9.27 5.04
CA HIS A 229 17.94 8.83 4.88
C HIS A 229 17.55 7.68 5.83
N MET A 230 18.39 7.37 6.83
CA MET A 230 18.04 6.52 7.97
C MET A 230 17.90 7.39 9.23
N TYR A 231 16.80 7.25 9.93
CA TYR A 231 16.38 8.10 11.04
C TYR A 231 16.49 7.40 12.40
N SER A 232 16.82 6.09 12.37
CA SER A 232 17.22 5.27 13.52
C SER A 232 18.42 4.40 13.12
N ASP A 233 18.84 3.44 13.96
CA ASP A 233 19.92 2.51 13.58
C ASP A 233 19.57 1.74 12.30
N ALA A 234 20.45 1.76 11.31
CA ALA A 234 20.19 1.22 9.99
C ALA A 234 20.01 -0.30 9.98
N MET A 235 20.77 -1.01 10.82
CA MET A 235 20.66 -2.48 10.88
C MET A 235 19.45 -2.92 11.70
N GLU A 236 19.07 -2.18 12.74
CA GLU A 236 17.82 -2.38 13.44
C GLU A 236 16.62 -2.16 12.53
N ALA A 237 16.59 -1.05 11.78
CA ALA A 237 15.51 -0.77 10.83
C ALA A 237 15.41 -1.82 9.73
N CYS A 238 16.54 -2.30 9.22
CA CYS A 238 16.59 -3.40 8.24
C CYS A 238 16.06 -4.73 8.82
N ASP A 239 16.39 -5.05 10.07
CA ASP A 239 15.87 -6.25 10.76
C ASP A 239 14.36 -6.16 10.99
N ILE A 240 13.88 -5.01 11.48
CA ILE A 240 12.44 -4.77 11.72
C ILE A 240 11.66 -4.81 10.40
N TYR A 241 12.22 -4.24 9.32
CA TYR A 241 11.67 -4.36 7.98
C TYR A 241 11.55 -5.84 7.53
N THR A 242 12.55 -6.66 7.81
CA THR A 242 12.51 -8.09 7.51
C THR A 242 11.43 -8.81 8.35
N ARG A 243 11.27 -8.44 9.62
CA ARG A 243 10.20 -8.98 10.48
C ARG A 243 8.82 -8.61 9.96
N GLU A 244 8.59 -7.33 9.57
CA GLU A 244 7.28 -6.94 9.07
C GLU A 244 6.91 -7.66 7.77
N CYS A 245 7.87 -7.88 6.86
CA CYS A 245 7.67 -8.69 5.65
C CYS A 245 7.28 -10.14 5.98
N SER A 246 7.81 -10.67 7.08
CA SER A 246 7.62 -12.05 7.52
C SER A 246 6.36 -12.30 8.36
N ILE A 247 5.51 -11.29 8.57
CA ILE A 247 4.22 -11.48 9.25
C ILE A 247 3.34 -12.42 8.42
N GLY A 248 2.78 -13.44 9.08
CA GLY A 248 1.81 -14.35 8.48
C GLY A 248 0.42 -13.74 8.44
N ILE A 249 -0.17 -13.67 7.25
CA ILE A 249 -1.55 -13.20 7.04
C ILE A 249 -2.32 -14.18 6.16
N THR A 250 -3.64 -14.11 6.20
CA THR A 250 -4.53 -14.79 5.26
C THR A 250 -5.04 -13.81 4.19
N THR A 251 -5.63 -14.33 3.11
CA THR A 251 -6.30 -13.49 2.11
C THR A 251 -7.46 -12.70 2.73
N ARG A 252 -8.13 -13.30 3.69
CA ARG A 252 -9.20 -12.66 4.48
C ARG A 252 -8.67 -11.47 5.27
N ASP A 253 -7.58 -11.65 6.02
CA ASP A 253 -6.96 -10.58 6.81
C ASP A 253 -6.54 -9.42 5.90
N LEU A 254 -5.90 -9.73 4.76
CA LEU A 254 -5.46 -8.72 3.80
C LEU A 254 -6.63 -7.93 3.21
N ALA A 255 -7.78 -8.60 2.94
CA ALA A 255 -8.98 -7.90 2.49
C ALA A 255 -9.52 -6.93 3.56
N VAL A 256 -9.53 -7.32 4.84
CA VAL A 256 -9.94 -6.46 5.96
C VAL A 256 -8.96 -5.29 6.14
N MET A 257 -7.67 -5.55 6.07
CA MET A 257 -6.62 -4.51 6.15
C MET A 257 -6.82 -3.45 5.07
N ALA A 258 -7.00 -3.87 3.81
CA ALA A 258 -7.32 -2.98 2.69
C ALA A 258 -8.70 -2.30 2.85
N GLY A 259 -9.66 -3.00 3.47
CA GLY A 259 -10.99 -2.50 3.83
C GLY A 259 -10.95 -1.27 4.73
N THR A 260 -9.96 -1.20 5.61
CA THR A 260 -9.72 -0.01 6.43
C THR A 260 -9.42 1.22 5.56
N LEU A 261 -8.63 1.07 4.50
CA LEU A 261 -8.35 2.15 3.54
C LEU A 261 -9.61 2.49 2.72
N ALA A 262 -10.33 1.48 2.22
CA ALA A 262 -11.58 1.68 1.49
C ALA A 262 -12.62 2.43 2.34
N ASN A 263 -12.67 2.17 3.63
CA ASN A 263 -13.60 2.78 4.61
C ASN A 263 -13.05 4.05 5.27
N GLY A 264 -12.17 4.78 4.59
CA GLY A 264 -11.66 6.09 5.05
C GLY A 264 -10.89 6.03 6.37
N GLY A 265 -10.11 4.97 6.60
CA GLY A 265 -9.26 4.77 7.76
C GLY A 265 -9.95 4.17 8.98
N VAL A 266 -11.17 3.67 8.83
CA VAL A 266 -11.93 2.96 9.88
C VAL A 266 -11.95 1.46 9.53
N ASN A 267 -11.47 0.62 10.44
CA ASN A 267 -11.53 -0.82 10.24
C ASN A 267 -12.99 -1.30 10.13
N PRO A 268 -13.35 -2.04 9.07
CA PRO A 268 -14.75 -2.40 8.81
C PRO A 268 -15.31 -3.43 9.82
N ILE A 269 -14.46 -4.19 10.51
CA ILE A 269 -14.86 -5.20 11.49
C ILE A 269 -15.00 -4.57 12.88
N SER A 270 -13.91 -3.99 13.41
CA SER A 270 -13.88 -3.43 14.77
C SER A 270 -14.50 -2.05 14.89
N GLY A 271 -14.67 -1.31 13.80
CA GLY A 271 -15.10 0.09 13.82
C GLY A 271 -14.04 1.06 14.36
N LYS A 272 -12.82 0.61 14.66
CA LYS A 272 -11.74 1.46 15.16
C LYS A 272 -11.17 2.33 14.03
N ARG A 273 -10.96 3.61 14.31
CA ARG A 273 -10.20 4.49 13.41
C ARG A 273 -8.71 4.26 13.59
N LEU A 274 -8.06 3.82 12.53
CA LEU A 274 -6.62 3.51 12.50
C LEU A 274 -5.81 4.57 11.75
N LEU A 275 -6.47 5.33 10.86
CA LEU A 275 -5.85 6.39 10.08
C LEU A 275 -6.83 7.56 9.93
N ASP A 276 -6.34 8.79 9.93
CA ASP A 276 -7.16 9.95 9.61
C ASP A 276 -7.68 9.84 8.17
N LYS A 277 -8.97 10.15 8.00
CA LYS A 277 -9.62 10.13 6.67
C LYS A 277 -8.89 10.98 5.65
N ALA A 278 -8.31 12.11 6.08
CA ALA A 278 -7.56 13.03 5.22
C ALA A 278 -6.22 12.44 4.72
N TYR A 279 -5.67 11.41 5.39
CA TYR A 279 -4.41 10.79 5.01
C TYR A 279 -4.61 9.63 4.03
N VAL A 280 -5.79 8.99 4.04
CA VAL A 280 -6.09 7.86 3.16
C VAL A 280 -5.82 8.16 1.68
N PRO A 281 -6.26 9.30 1.08
CA PRO A 281 -5.96 9.59 -0.31
C PRO A 281 -4.46 9.66 -0.63
N LYS A 282 -3.62 10.02 0.33
CA LYS A 282 -2.17 10.06 0.15
C LYS A 282 -1.55 8.66 0.09
N ILE A 283 -2.02 7.75 0.96
CA ILE A 283 -1.64 6.33 0.90
C ILE A 283 -2.06 5.72 -0.45
N LEU A 284 -3.30 5.98 -0.87
CA LEU A 284 -3.81 5.45 -2.13
C LEU A 284 -3.05 6.01 -3.35
N ALA A 285 -2.60 7.27 -3.28
CA ALA A 285 -1.75 7.87 -4.31
C ALA A 285 -0.38 7.16 -4.40
N GLU A 286 0.27 6.86 -3.27
CA GLU A 286 1.51 6.08 -3.26
C GLU A 286 1.29 4.68 -3.87
N MET A 287 0.18 4.01 -3.51
CA MET A 287 -0.18 2.72 -4.10
C MET A 287 -0.42 2.82 -5.62
N ALA A 288 -0.96 3.92 -6.11
CA ALA A 288 -1.13 4.14 -7.55
C ALA A 288 0.21 4.36 -8.27
N VAL A 289 1.16 5.05 -7.63
CA VAL A 289 2.46 5.42 -8.22
C VAL A 289 3.44 4.23 -8.25
N GLU A 290 3.55 3.45 -7.16
CA GLU A 290 4.61 2.42 -7.01
C GLU A 290 4.09 1.11 -6.37
N GLY A 291 2.77 0.89 -6.33
CA GLY A 291 2.19 -0.23 -5.59
C GLY A 291 2.43 -1.61 -6.21
N LEU A 292 2.49 -1.70 -7.55
CA LEU A 292 2.81 -2.92 -8.31
C LEU A 292 4.20 -2.82 -8.95
N TYR A 293 5.16 -2.27 -8.22
CA TYR A 293 6.55 -2.11 -8.66
C TYR A 293 6.62 -1.33 -9.99
N ASP A 294 7.50 -1.71 -10.89
CA ASP A 294 7.69 -1.11 -12.21
C ASP A 294 6.51 -1.28 -13.19
N THR A 295 5.50 -2.09 -12.84
CA THR A 295 4.26 -2.24 -13.62
C THR A 295 3.07 -1.43 -13.08
N SER A 296 3.27 -0.58 -12.09
CA SER A 296 2.20 0.24 -11.47
C SER A 296 1.48 1.12 -12.49
N GLY A 297 2.20 1.71 -13.45
CA GLY A 297 1.61 2.52 -14.51
C GLY A 297 0.67 1.73 -15.42
N THR A 298 1.08 0.54 -15.86
CA THR A 298 0.24 -0.37 -16.66
C THR A 298 -1.01 -0.78 -15.86
N TRP A 299 -0.85 -1.13 -14.59
CA TRP A 299 -1.98 -1.46 -13.73
C TRP A 299 -2.98 -0.31 -13.60
N GLN A 300 -2.50 0.93 -13.39
CA GLN A 300 -3.39 2.09 -13.30
C GLN A 300 -4.09 2.37 -14.63
N TYR A 301 -3.41 2.17 -15.76
CA TYR A 301 -3.99 2.36 -17.08
C TYR A 301 -5.09 1.33 -17.38
N ASP A 302 -4.86 0.05 -17.06
CA ASP A 302 -5.77 -1.06 -17.41
C ASP A 302 -6.89 -1.26 -16.38
N VAL A 303 -6.59 -1.13 -15.08
CA VAL A 303 -7.51 -1.48 -13.98
C VAL A 303 -8.03 -0.24 -13.25
N GLY A 304 -7.16 0.74 -13.03
CA GLY A 304 -7.51 2.02 -12.40
C GLY A 304 -7.88 1.92 -10.92
N LEU A 305 -7.32 0.96 -10.18
CA LEU A 305 -7.46 0.86 -8.73
C LEU A 305 -6.11 1.00 -8.04
N PRO A 306 -5.97 1.82 -6.98
CA PRO A 306 -4.81 1.77 -6.12
C PRO A 306 -4.60 0.35 -5.57
N ALA A 307 -3.42 -0.21 -5.76
CA ALA A 307 -3.13 -1.58 -5.35
C ALA A 307 -1.71 -1.73 -4.81
N LYS A 308 -1.46 -2.79 -4.02
CA LYS A 308 -0.12 -3.15 -3.53
C LYS A 308 0.07 -4.65 -3.59
N SER A 309 1.22 -5.05 -4.15
CA SER A 309 1.66 -6.45 -4.25
C SER A 309 2.80 -6.77 -3.28
N GLY A 310 2.93 -8.05 -2.97
CA GLY A 310 4.05 -8.62 -2.24
C GLY A 310 4.51 -9.92 -2.87
N VAL A 311 5.81 -10.19 -2.84
CA VAL A 311 6.43 -11.38 -3.46
C VAL A 311 6.04 -12.71 -2.78
N GLY A 312 5.33 -12.65 -1.64
CA GLY A 312 4.65 -13.79 -1.05
C GLY A 312 3.44 -14.29 -1.86
N GLY A 313 3.01 -13.53 -2.88
CA GLY A 313 1.87 -13.88 -3.75
C GLY A 313 0.59 -13.11 -3.43
N GLY A 314 0.59 -12.23 -2.43
CA GLY A 314 -0.54 -11.38 -2.06
C GLY A 314 -0.63 -10.10 -2.87
N ILE A 315 -1.84 -9.72 -3.30
CA ILE A 315 -2.16 -8.40 -3.85
C ILE A 315 -3.42 -7.89 -3.16
N MET A 316 -3.41 -6.64 -2.73
CA MET A 316 -4.62 -5.92 -2.34
C MET A 316 -4.90 -4.75 -3.29
N ALA A 317 -6.18 -4.45 -3.53
CA ALA A 317 -6.63 -3.26 -4.25
C ALA A 317 -7.81 -2.60 -3.54
N VAL A 318 -7.94 -1.29 -3.72
CA VAL A 318 -8.91 -0.46 -2.97
C VAL A 318 -9.80 0.28 -3.94
N SER A 319 -11.13 0.09 -3.81
CA SER A 319 -12.16 0.96 -4.39
C SER A 319 -12.60 1.95 -3.31
N PRO A 320 -12.12 3.21 -3.33
CA PRO A 320 -12.32 4.15 -2.22
C PRO A 320 -13.80 4.41 -1.96
N GLY A 321 -14.21 4.30 -0.69
CA GLY A 321 -15.59 4.49 -0.28
C GLY A 321 -16.54 3.31 -0.58
N ASN A 322 -16.08 2.26 -1.26
CA ASN A 322 -16.93 1.16 -1.72
C ASN A 322 -16.53 -0.19 -1.12
N TRP A 323 -15.36 -0.72 -1.46
CA TRP A 323 -14.88 -2.04 -1.04
C TRP A 323 -13.37 -2.15 -1.23
N SER A 324 -12.80 -3.19 -0.68
CA SER A 324 -11.45 -3.64 -0.96
C SER A 324 -11.46 -5.08 -1.47
N ILE A 325 -10.43 -5.46 -2.20
CA ILE A 325 -10.21 -6.83 -2.65
C ILE A 325 -8.78 -7.24 -2.34
N ALA A 326 -8.62 -8.47 -1.88
CA ALA A 326 -7.35 -9.15 -1.78
C ALA A 326 -7.39 -10.46 -2.56
N ALA A 327 -6.28 -10.82 -3.19
CA ALA A 327 -6.10 -12.14 -3.76
C ALA A 327 -4.69 -12.63 -3.46
N PHE A 328 -4.57 -13.94 -3.27
CA PHE A 328 -3.31 -14.62 -2.98
C PHE A 328 -3.11 -15.78 -3.95
N SER A 329 -1.94 -15.82 -4.55
CA SER A 329 -1.44 -16.97 -5.30
C SER A 329 0.07 -16.86 -5.48
N PRO A 330 0.85 -17.91 -5.14
CA PRO A 330 2.32 -17.83 -5.11
C PRO A 330 3.03 -17.53 -6.43
N PRO A 331 2.58 -18.04 -7.62
CA PRO A 331 3.28 -17.77 -8.87
C PRO A 331 3.25 -16.30 -9.28
N LEU A 332 4.45 -15.73 -9.51
CA LEU A 332 4.70 -14.33 -9.84
C LEU A 332 5.09 -14.17 -11.30
N ASP A 333 4.78 -13.01 -11.88
CA ASP A 333 5.32 -12.55 -13.15
C ASP A 333 6.78 -12.05 -13.02
N ALA A 334 7.35 -11.54 -14.10
CA ALA A 334 8.73 -11.04 -14.13
C ALA A 334 8.95 -9.80 -13.25
N ALA A 335 7.91 -9.01 -12.97
CA ALA A 335 7.97 -7.84 -12.09
C ALA A 335 7.83 -8.21 -10.60
N GLY A 336 7.43 -9.44 -10.28
CA GLY A 336 7.23 -9.92 -8.90
C GLY A 336 5.78 -9.85 -8.43
N ASN A 337 4.82 -9.69 -9.33
CA ASN A 337 3.39 -9.62 -8.98
C ASN A 337 2.71 -10.98 -9.25
N SER A 338 1.83 -11.40 -8.34
CA SER A 338 1.06 -12.63 -8.50
C SER A 338 0.20 -12.63 -9.76
N VAL A 339 0.42 -13.60 -10.66
CA VAL A 339 -0.28 -13.68 -11.95
C VAL A 339 -1.78 -13.85 -11.77
N ARG A 340 -2.19 -14.89 -11.00
CA ARG A 340 -3.62 -15.17 -10.78
C ARG A 340 -4.32 -14.08 -9.99
N ALA A 341 -3.64 -13.47 -9.02
CA ALA A 341 -4.20 -12.38 -8.24
C ALA A 341 -4.48 -11.14 -9.11
N GLN A 342 -3.53 -10.76 -9.99
CA GLN A 342 -3.75 -9.66 -10.94
C GLN A 342 -4.96 -9.93 -11.84
N LEU A 343 -5.03 -11.12 -12.46
CA LEU A 343 -6.11 -11.49 -13.37
C LEU A 343 -7.48 -11.45 -12.67
N ALA A 344 -7.57 -11.99 -11.46
CA ALA A 344 -8.81 -12.03 -10.70
C ALA A 344 -9.28 -10.63 -10.27
N ILE A 345 -8.38 -9.81 -9.73
CA ILE A 345 -8.70 -8.45 -9.29
C ILE A 345 -9.10 -7.59 -10.49
N ALA A 346 -8.33 -7.64 -11.59
CA ALA A 346 -8.63 -6.87 -12.80
C ALA A 346 -10.00 -7.24 -13.39
N TRP A 347 -10.30 -8.54 -13.47
CA TRP A 347 -11.58 -9.01 -13.99
C TRP A 347 -12.76 -8.59 -13.09
N ILE A 348 -12.64 -8.74 -11.76
CA ILE A 348 -13.70 -8.31 -10.82
C ILE A 348 -13.88 -6.79 -10.89
N ALA A 349 -12.81 -6.02 -10.94
CA ALA A 349 -12.85 -4.56 -11.08
C ALA A 349 -13.60 -4.12 -12.36
N ASP A 350 -13.34 -4.78 -13.48
CA ASP A 350 -14.07 -4.51 -14.73
C ASP A 350 -15.57 -4.82 -14.61
N GLN A 351 -15.92 -5.99 -14.05
CA GLN A 351 -17.33 -6.39 -13.86
C GLN A 351 -18.11 -5.43 -12.93
N LEU A 352 -17.40 -4.79 -11.98
CA LEU A 352 -17.97 -3.84 -11.03
C LEU A 352 -17.84 -2.38 -11.50
N LYS A 353 -17.23 -2.13 -12.66
CA LYS A 353 -16.96 -0.77 -13.19
C LYS A 353 -16.22 0.10 -12.18
N ALA A 354 -15.19 -0.47 -11.54
CA ALA A 354 -14.55 0.10 -10.35
C ALA A 354 -13.34 1.00 -10.66
N ASN A 355 -13.06 1.26 -11.94
CA ASN A 355 -11.97 2.17 -12.32
C ASN A 355 -12.24 3.56 -11.76
N ILE A 356 -11.34 4.07 -10.88
CA ILE A 356 -11.52 5.37 -10.21
C ILE A 356 -11.39 6.59 -11.13
N TYR A 357 -10.94 6.40 -12.36
CA TYR A 357 -10.81 7.45 -13.39
C TYR A 357 -11.97 7.46 -14.36
N ALA A 358 -12.86 6.46 -14.32
CA ALA A 358 -14.07 6.43 -15.11
C ALA A 358 -15.20 7.23 -14.44
N GLU A 359 -16.08 7.88 -15.26
CA GLU A 359 -17.27 8.59 -14.79
C GLU A 359 -18.40 7.62 -14.37
#